data_1239107908d12ecaaca5cbf909233ff4
#
_entry.id   1239107908d12ecaaca5cbf909233ff4
#
_cell.length_a   1.000
_cell.length_b   1.000
_cell.length_c   1.000
_cell.angle_alpha   90.00
_cell.angle_beta   90.00
_cell.angle_gamma   90.00
#
_symmetry.space_group_name_H-M   'P 1'
#
loop_
_entity.id
_entity.type
_entity.pdbx_description
1 polymer ?
#
loop_
_entity_poly.entity_id
_entity_poly.type
_entity_poly.pdbx_seq_one_letter_code
_entity_poly.pdbx_strand_id
1 'polypeptide(L)'
;MLDLNFKGSWRQYQKQVLDRFQDYQADGHVHLVAAPGSGKTTIGIELIARFGNPALVLVPTVTIREQWVDRIQTAFLENEQKISDLVSQNLKEMKALTIVTYQAFHSAMNQLQSQEDGEAEDFVGFDLLASLRAQKVATLCLDECHHLRNEWWKSLEAFRKQYEQLQVISLTAT
;
A
#
# COMPACT_ATOMS: atom_id res chain seq x y z
N MET A 1 8.91 -5.88 -12.25
CA MET A 1 9.26 -6.51 -10.96
C MET A 1 9.74 -5.44 -9.99
N LEU A 2 9.36 -5.55 -8.74
CA LEU A 2 9.79 -4.60 -7.70
C LEU A 2 11.18 -4.96 -7.20
N ASP A 3 12.13 -4.07 -7.40
CA ASP A 3 13.53 -4.28 -6.99
C ASP A 3 13.72 -3.75 -5.56
N LEU A 4 13.19 -4.51 -4.61
CA LEU A 4 13.23 -4.22 -3.18
C LEU A 4 13.87 -5.41 -2.45
N ASN A 5 14.93 -5.14 -1.70
CA ASN A 5 15.65 -6.17 -0.97
C ASN A 5 15.90 -5.70 0.46
N PHE A 6 15.36 -6.41 1.43
CA PHE A 6 15.53 -6.07 2.83
C PHE A 6 17.01 -6.19 3.25
N LYS A 7 17.53 -5.12 3.84
CA LYS A 7 18.93 -5.04 4.25
C LYS A 7 19.17 -5.46 5.70
N GLY A 8 18.11 -5.71 6.46
CA GLY A 8 18.19 -6.08 7.87
C GLY A 8 18.03 -7.57 8.10
N SER A 9 17.65 -7.92 9.33
CA SER A 9 17.40 -9.30 9.75
C SER A 9 15.95 -9.43 10.22
N TRP A 10 15.31 -10.53 9.84
CA TRP A 10 13.94 -10.79 10.25
C TRP A 10 13.86 -11.28 11.69
N ARG A 11 12.91 -10.74 12.46
CA ARG A 11 12.55 -11.28 13.77
C ARG A 11 11.86 -12.63 13.60
N GLN A 12 11.82 -13.43 14.66
CA GLN A 12 11.26 -14.78 14.58
C GLN A 12 9.82 -14.79 14.06
N TYR A 13 8.96 -13.93 14.57
CA TYR A 13 7.56 -13.89 14.11
C TYR A 13 7.44 -13.45 12.65
N GLN A 14 8.33 -12.54 12.22
CA GLN A 14 8.36 -12.09 10.83
C GLN A 14 8.73 -13.24 9.88
N LYS A 15 9.72 -14.05 10.27
CA LYS A 15 10.08 -15.26 9.50
C LYS A 15 8.91 -16.22 9.41
N GLN A 16 8.18 -16.41 10.50
CA GLN A 16 7.01 -17.30 10.51
C GLN A 16 5.93 -16.82 9.54
N VAL A 17 5.68 -15.51 9.47
CA VAL A 17 4.75 -14.93 8.51
C VAL A 17 5.23 -15.15 7.08
N LEU A 18 6.50 -14.86 6.82
CA LEU A 18 7.07 -14.96 5.47
C LEU A 18 7.18 -16.41 4.98
N ASP A 19 7.39 -17.38 5.87
CA ASP A 19 7.45 -18.80 5.54
C ASP A 19 6.12 -19.32 4.98
N ARG A 20 5.01 -18.63 5.24
CA ARG A 20 3.67 -18.99 4.74
C ARG A 20 3.30 -18.28 3.45
N PHE A 21 4.25 -17.67 2.77
CA PHE A 21 3.97 -16.84 1.59
C PHE A 21 3.22 -17.60 0.49
N GLN A 22 3.55 -18.89 0.27
CA GLN A 22 2.86 -19.69 -0.75
C GLN A 22 1.37 -19.85 -0.45
N ASP A 23 1.01 -19.98 0.83
CA ASP A 23 -0.39 -20.03 1.25
C ASP A 23 -1.10 -18.71 0.93
N TYR A 24 -0.44 -17.59 1.17
CA TYR A 24 -0.99 -16.26 0.88
C TYR A 24 -1.23 -16.06 -0.61
N GLN A 25 -0.32 -16.54 -1.46
CA GLN A 25 -0.50 -16.49 -2.91
C GLN A 25 -1.74 -17.28 -3.35
N ALA A 26 -1.94 -18.45 -2.77
CA ALA A 26 -3.08 -19.30 -3.09
C ALA A 26 -4.39 -18.67 -2.61
N ASP A 27 -4.39 -18.07 -1.42
CA ASP A 27 -5.58 -17.47 -0.81
C ASP A 27 -5.95 -16.10 -1.41
N GLY A 28 -4.97 -15.40 -1.97
CA GLY A 28 -5.16 -14.03 -2.46
C GLY A 28 -5.28 -12.99 -1.35
N HIS A 29 -5.02 -13.36 -0.09
CA HIS A 29 -5.22 -12.49 1.05
C HIS A 29 -4.28 -12.83 2.19
N VAL A 30 -3.70 -11.80 2.80
CA VAL A 30 -2.91 -11.89 4.05
C VAL A 30 -3.53 -10.93 5.05
N HIS A 31 -3.84 -11.42 6.23
CA HIS A 31 -4.29 -10.56 7.33
C HIS A 31 -3.28 -10.68 8.48
N LEU A 32 -2.53 -9.62 8.72
CA LEU A 32 -1.50 -9.60 9.76
C LEU A 32 -1.92 -8.71 10.91
N VAL A 33 -2.02 -9.31 12.08
CA VAL A 33 -2.30 -8.60 13.35
C VAL A 33 -1.03 -8.66 14.18
N ALA A 34 -0.48 -7.51 14.55
CA ALA A 34 0.75 -7.43 15.30
C ALA A 34 0.77 -6.21 16.20
N ALA A 35 1.51 -6.29 17.30
CA ALA A 35 1.64 -5.18 18.23
C ALA A 35 2.27 -3.95 17.56
N PRO A 36 1.93 -2.73 18.02
CA PRO A 36 2.60 -1.53 17.55
C PRO A 36 4.12 -1.65 17.75
N GLY A 37 4.90 -1.19 16.78
CA GLY A 37 6.36 -1.27 16.84
C GLY A 37 6.95 -2.64 16.55
N SER A 38 6.12 -3.61 16.14
CA SER A 38 6.58 -4.98 15.86
C SER A 38 7.24 -5.15 14.49
N GLY A 39 7.23 -4.10 13.65
CA GLY A 39 7.81 -4.18 12.31
C GLY A 39 6.83 -4.67 11.25
N LYS A 40 5.52 -4.47 11.44
CA LYS A 40 4.52 -4.89 10.45
C LYS A 40 4.64 -4.13 9.12
N THR A 41 5.07 -2.86 9.15
CA THR A 41 5.33 -2.10 7.92
C THR A 41 6.43 -2.77 7.11
N THR A 42 7.51 -3.18 7.75
CA THR A 42 8.62 -3.87 7.09
C THR A 42 8.16 -5.18 6.46
N ILE A 43 7.34 -5.95 7.17
CA ILE A 43 6.74 -7.17 6.59
C ILE A 43 5.82 -6.84 5.42
N GLY A 44 5.02 -5.80 5.55
CA GLY A 44 4.13 -5.35 4.46
C GLY A 44 4.90 -5.06 3.19
N ILE A 45 6.01 -4.32 3.29
CA ILE A 45 6.88 -4.02 2.15
C ILE A 45 7.46 -5.30 1.56
N GLU A 46 7.94 -6.22 2.41
CA GLU A 46 8.50 -7.49 1.95
C GLU A 46 7.46 -8.34 1.22
N LEU A 47 6.24 -8.42 1.73
CA LEU A 47 5.16 -9.15 1.08
C LEU A 47 4.83 -8.56 -0.29
N ILE A 48 4.76 -7.23 -0.38
CA ILE A 48 4.55 -6.54 -1.66
C ILE A 48 5.65 -6.93 -2.65
N ALA A 49 6.91 -6.91 -2.20
CA ALA A 49 8.05 -7.26 -3.04
C ALA A 49 7.97 -8.71 -3.52
N ARG A 50 7.57 -9.63 -2.64
CA ARG A 50 7.45 -11.05 -2.99
C ARG A 50 6.31 -11.33 -3.95
N PHE A 51 5.17 -10.63 -3.83
CA PHE A 51 4.11 -10.70 -4.84
C PHE A 51 4.60 -10.19 -6.20
N GLY A 52 5.48 -9.18 -6.20
CA GLY A 52 6.20 -8.74 -7.39
C GLY A 52 5.41 -7.89 -8.38
N ASN A 53 4.14 -7.60 -8.09
CA ASN A 53 3.28 -6.80 -8.96
C ASN A 53 3.25 -5.33 -8.53
N PRO A 54 2.91 -4.41 -9.45
CA PRO A 54 2.65 -3.04 -9.05
C PRO A 54 1.60 -3.01 -7.94
N ALA A 55 1.81 -2.16 -6.94
CA ALA A 55 1.03 -2.15 -5.72
C ALA A 55 0.51 -0.77 -5.36
N LEU A 56 -0.66 -0.76 -4.72
CA LEU A 56 -1.24 0.41 -4.09
C LEU A 56 -1.27 0.19 -2.58
N VAL A 57 -0.72 1.13 -1.82
CA VAL A 57 -0.72 1.11 -0.36
C VAL A 57 -1.59 2.25 0.15
N LEU A 58 -2.54 1.94 1.02
CA LEU A 58 -3.41 2.91 1.66
C LEU A 58 -3.07 3.02 3.14
N VAL A 59 -2.87 4.25 3.58
CA VAL A 59 -2.47 4.56 4.96
C VAL A 59 -3.41 5.61 5.57
N PRO A 60 -3.53 5.68 6.92
CA PRO A 60 -4.49 6.59 7.53
C PRO A 60 -4.10 8.06 7.50
N THR A 61 -2.81 8.39 7.48
CA THR A 61 -2.36 9.78 7.57
C THR A 61 -1.16 10.05 6.68
N VAL A 62 -0.92 11.32 6.38
CA VAL A 62 0.27 11.76 5.64
C VAL A 62 1.55 11.39 6.41
N THR A 63 1.54 11.51 7.74
CA THR A 63 2.68 11.13 8.57
C THR A 63 3.04 9.65 8.41
N ILE A 64 2.05 8.77 8.41
CA ILE A 64 2.29 7.33 8.21
C ILE A 64 2.75 7.06 6.78
N ARG A 65 2.22 7.79 5.80
CA ARG A 65 2.70 7.70 4.41
C ARG A 65 4.20 8.00 4.33
N GLU A 66 4.66 9.06 4.99
CA GLU A 66 6.07 9.42 5.02
C GLU A 66 6.92 8.37 5.74
N GLN A 67 6.38 7.74 6.79
CA GLN A 67 7.06 6.63 7.47
C GLN A 67 7.25 5.43 6.54
N TRP A 68 6.28 5.13 5.71
CA TRP A 68 6.39 4.07 4.70
C TRP A 68 7.50 4.37 3.69
N VAL A 69 7.51 5.59 3.15
CA VAL A 69 8.52 6.02 2.19
C VAL A 69 9.92 5.94 2.80
N ASP A 70 10.06 6.46 4.01
CA ASP A 70 11.33 6.41 4.74
C ASP A 70 11.81 4.97 4.97
N ARG A 71 10.90 4.08 5.38
CA ARG A 71 11.23 2.68 5.61
C ARG A 71 11.70 1.98 4.33
N ILE A 72 11.05 2.24 3.21
CA ILE A 72 11.45 1.69 1.93
C ILE A 72 12.85 2.17 1.57
N GLN A 73 13.11 3.47 1.70
CA GLN A 73 14.39 4.05 1.34
C GLN A 73 15.53 3.52 2.21
N THR A 74 15.33 3.44 3.53
CA THR A 74 16.41 3.08 4.47
C THR A 74 16.63 1.59 4.59
N ALA A 75 15.59 0.77 4.43
CA ALA A 75 15.66 -0.66 4.71
C ALA A 75 15.62 -1.58 3.47
N PHE A 76 15.20 -1.08 2.32
CA PHE A 76 14.98 -1.90 1.13
C PHE A 76 15.71 -1.45 -0.13
N LEU A 77 16.24 -0.23 -0.17
CA LEU A 77 16.91 0.29 -1.36
C LEU A 77 18.42 0.35 -1.15
N GLU A 78 19.14 -0.03 -2.20
CA GLU A 78 20.60 0.16 -2.25
C GLU A 78 20.92 1.61 -2.58
N ASN A 79 22.17 2.04 -2.33
CA ASN A 79 22.59 3.44 -2.48
C ASN A 79 22.37 4.01 -3.88
N GLU A 80 22.42 3.17 -4.91
CA GLU A 80 22.29 3.58 -6.31
C GLU A 80 20.82 3.70 -6.75
N GLN A 81 19.91 3.11 -6.02
CA GLN A 81 18.48 3.13 -6.35
C GLN A 81 17.85 4.43 -5.86
N LYS A 82 17.06 5.05 -6.74
CA LYS A 82 16.33 6.27 -6.40
C LYS A 82 14.90 5.91 -6.03
N ILE A 83 14.49 6.29 -4.83
CA ILE A 83 13.12 6.06 -4.38
C ILE A 83 12.09 6.70 -5.31
N SER A 84 12.41 7.86 -5.88
CA SER A 84 11.49 8.56 -6.79
C SER A 84 11.22 7.79 -8.09
N ASP A 85 12.08 6.85 -8.48
CA ASP A 85 11.85 6.02 -9.66
C ASP A 85 10.87 4.87 -9.37
N LEU A 86 10.74 4.47 -8.11
CA LEU A 86 9.96 3.32 -7.70
C LEU A 86 8.64 3.69 -7.02
N VAL A 87 8.65 4.73 -6.20
CA VAL A 87 7.55 5.09 -5.31
C VAL A 87 6.92 6.40 -5.72
N SER A 88 5.58 6.41 -5.80
CA SER A 88 4.78 7.62 -5.96
C SER A 88 3.90 7.84 -4.74
N GLN A 89 3.63 9.09 -4.43
CA GLN A 89 2.68 9.50 -3.42
C GLN A 89 1.47 10.21 -4.05
N ASN A 90 1.29 10.05 -5.36
CA ASN A 90 0.24 10.73 -6.11
C ASN A 90 -0.48 9.74 -7.04
N LEU A 91 -1.79 9.59 -6.86
CA LEU A 91 -2.62 8.69 -7.69
C LEU A 91 -2.65 9.09 -9.16
N LYS A 92 -2.38 10.35 -9.48
CA LYS A 92 -2.35 10.81 -10.88
C LYS A 92 -1.02 10.50 -11.56
N GLU A 93 0.00 10.12 -10.81
CA GLU A 93 1.33 9.78 -11.31
C GLU A 93 1.81 8.48 -10.69
N MET A 94 1.06 7.39 -10.89
CA MET A 94 1.37 6.10 -10.28
C MET A 94 2.68 5.54 -10.79
N LYS A 95 3.36 4.81 -9.90
CA LYS A 95 4.58 4.07 -10.18
C LYS A 95 4.42 2.63 -9.73
N ALA A 96 5.50 1.87 -9.73
CA ALA A 96 5.45 0.48 -9.30
C ALA A 96 4.88 0.32 -7.89
N LEU A 97 5.14 1.28 -7.01
CA LEU A 97 4.58 1.33 -5.67
C LEU A 97 4.00 2.72 -5.43
N THR A 98 2.69 2.79 -5.24
CA THR A 98 2.00 4.05 -4.98
C THR A 98 1.43 4.03 -3.58
N ILE A 99 1.80 5.01 -2.75
CA ILE A 99 1.40 5.09 -1.34
C ILE A 99 0.61 6.37 -1.13
N VAL A 100 -0.66 6.24 -0.77
CA VAL A 100 -1.55 7.39 -0.55
C VAL A 100 -2.40 7.16 0.69
N THR A 101 -3.03 8.23 1.19
CA THR A 101 -3.93 8.13 2.32
C THR A 101 -5.29 7.57 1.90
N TYR A 102 -6.04 7.02 2.86
CA TYR A 102 -7.43 6.61 2.60
C TYR A 102 -8.27 7.79 2.14
N GLN A 103 -8.01 8.99 2.67
CA GLN A 103 -8.74 10.19 2.26
C GLN A 103 -8.50 10.51 0.78
N ALA A 104 -7.26 10.48 0.33
CA ALA A 104 -6.92 10.71 -1.08
C ALA A 104 -7.57 9.65 -1.98
N PHE A 105 -7.53 8.38 -1.56
CA PHE A 105 -8.18 7.30 -2.30
C PHE A 105 -9.70 7.51 -2.40
N HIS A 106 -10.35 7.83 -1.29
CA HIS A 106 -11.79 8.13 -1.26
C HIS A 106 -12.12 9.29 -2.20
N SER A 107 -11.34 10.36 -2.15
CA SER A 107 -11.55 11.53 -3.01
C SER A 107 -11.38 11.17 -4.48
N ALA A 108 -10.37 10.38 -4.82
CA ALA A 108 -10.13 9.93 -6.19
C ALA A 108 -11.24 9.00 -6.68
N MET A 109 -11.69 8.08 -5.85
CA MET A 109 -12.76 7.14 -6.18
C MET A 109 -14.08 7.87 -6.49
N ASN A 110 -14.35 8.98 -5.79
CA ASN A 110 -15.57 9.75 -5.92
C ASN A 110 -15.38 11.04 -6.74
N GLN A 111 -14.23 11.23 -7.36
CA GLN A 111 -13.90 12.38 -8.21
C GLN A 111 -14.09 13.72 -7.48
N LEU A 112 -13.58 13.82 -6.27
CA LEU A 112 -13.69 14.98 -5.40
C LEU A 112 -12.36 15.73 -5.31
N GLN A 113 -12.44 16.95 -4.79
CA GLN A 113 -11.25 17.67 -4.34
C GLN A 113 -10.87 17.17 -2.94
N SER A 114 -9.57 17.04 -2.70
CA SER A 114 -9.03 16.59 -1.41
C SER A 114 -8.05 17.62 -0.88
N GLN A 115 -8.14 17.87 0.41
CA GLN A 115 -7.16 18.70 1.11
C GLN A 115 -6.81 18.04 2.44
N GLU A 116 -5.52 17.79 2.66
CA GLU A 116 -5.03 17.04 3.81
C GLU A 116 -3.63 17.51 4.16
N ASP A 117 -3.43 17.98 5.39
CA ASP A 117 -2.13 18.44 5.90
C ASP A 117 -1.39 19.38 4.93
N GLY A 118 -2.14 20.37 4.37
CA GLY A 118 -1.58 21.32 3.43
C GLY A 118 -1.43 20.85 2.00
N GLU A 119 -1.71 19.58 1.72
CA GLU A 119 -1.71 19.02 0.37
C GLU A 119 -3.11 19.13 -0.22
N ALA A 120 -3.22 19.71 -1.41
CA ALA A 120 -4.49 19.82 -2.12
C ALA A 120 -4.40 19.05 -3.44
N GLU A 121 -5.41 18.24 -3.72
CA GLU A 121 -5.51 17.48 -4.96
C GLU A 121 -6.92 17.61 -5.52
N ASP A 122 -7.03 17.66 -6.84
CA ASP A 122 -8.31 17.74 -7.54
C ASP A 122 -8.48 16.49 -8.39
N PHE A 123 -9.42 15.62 -7.99
CA PHE A 123 -9.72 14.39 -8.71
C PHE A 123 -10.98 14.51 -9.57
N VAL A 124 -11.48 15.71 -9.81
CA VAL A 124 -12.63 15.91 -10.70
C VAL A 124 -12.27 15.42 -12.11
N GLY A 125 -13.08 14.51 -12.65
CA GLY A 125 -12.83 13.91 -13.97
C GLY A 125 -11.74 12.84 -14.00
N PHE A 126 -11.12 12.52 -12.88
CA PHE A 126 -10.08 11.48 -12.80
C PHE A 126 -10.72 10.09 -12.73
N ASP A 127 -10.30 9.18 -13.61
CA ASP A 127 -10.75 7.79 -13.61
C ASP A 127 -9.72 6.91 -12.88
N LEU A 128 -9.96 6.69 -11.60
CA LEU A 128 -9.06 5.91 -10.75
C LEU A 128 -8.91 4.46 -11.24
N LEU A 129 -10.03 3.82 -11.58
CA LEU A 129 -10.01 2.41 -12.01
C LEU A 129 -9.23 2.23 -13.32
N ALA A 130 -9.42 3.12 -14.27
CA ALA A 130 -8.67 3.09 -15.53
C ALA A 130 -7.17 3.29 -15.30
N SER A 131 -6.80 4.20 -14.39
CA SER A 131 -5.40 4.47 -14.06
C SER A 131 -4.74 3.28 -13.38
N LEU A 132 -5.44 2.61 -12.46
CA LEU A 132 -4.95 1.41 -11.79
C LEU A 132 -4.76 0.25 -12.78
N ARG A 133 -5.70 0.09 -13.72
CA ARG A 133 -5.60 -0.93 -14.77
C ARG A 133 -4.43 -0.66 -15.72
N ALA A 134 -4.26 0.58 -16.12
CA ALA A 134 -3.14 0.99 -16.99
C ALA A 134 -1.79 0.70 -16.33
N GLN A 135 -1.69 0.91 -15.03
CA GLN A 135 -0.49 0.63 -14.25
C GLN A 135 -0.36 -0.86 -13.89
N LYS A 136 -1.37 -1.66 -14.17
CA LYS A 136 -1.41 -3.11 -13.86
C LYS A 136 -1.28 -3.40 -12.36
N VAL A 137 -1.88 -2.57 -11.53
CA VAL A 137 -1.87 -2.77 -10.09
C VAL A 137 -2.59 -4.07 -9.74
N ALA A 138 -1.91 -4.96 -9.04
CA ALA A 138 -2.45 -6.27 -8.68
C ALA A 138 -2.29 -6.58 -7.18
N THR A 139 -1.67 -5.69 -6.41
CA THR A 139 -1.52 -5.84 -4.97
C THR A 139 -2.06 -4.58 -4.27
N LEU A 140 -2.91 -4.80 -3.27
CA LEU A 140 -3.46 -3.74 -2.43
C LEU A 140 -3.03 -4.00 -0.98
N CYS A 141 -2.35 -3.04 -0.37
CA CYS A 141 -1.96 -3.12 1.03
C CYS A 141 -2.72 -2.07 1.84
N LEU A 142 -3.38 -2.51 2.90
CA LEU A 142 -4.19 -1.67 3.77
C LEU A 142 -3.53 -1.57 5.14
N ASP A 143 -2.96 -0.42 5.46
CA ASP A 143 -2.33 -0.20 6.76
C ASP A 143 -3.33 0.39 7.74
N GLU A 144 -3.34 -0.13 8.97
CA GLU A 144 -4.23 0.30 10.05
C GLU A 144 -5.71 0.29 9.62
N CYS A 145 -6.13 -0.75 8.89
CA CYS A 145 -7.45 -0.81 8.29
C CYS A 145 -8.61 -0.86 9.32
N HIS A 146 -8.30 -1.10 10.59
CA HIS A 146 -9.29 -1.11 11.68
C HIS A 146 -9.75 0.30 12.08
N HIS A 147 -9.08 1.35 11.60
CA HIS A 147 -9.41 2.76 11.90
C HIS A 147 -10.13 3.48 10.75
N LEU A 148 -10.68 2.73 9.81
CA LEU A 148 -11.34 3.32 8.65
C LEU A 148 -12.65 4.03 9.02
N ARG A 149 -12.84 5.23 8.51
CA ARG A 149 -14.12 5.92 8.55
C ARG A 149 -15.12 5.20 7.65
N ASN A 150 -16.41 5.32 7.95
CA ASN A 150 -17.46 4.65 7.17
C ASN A 150 -17.42 5.03 5.69
N GLU A 151 -17.23 6.29 5.37
CA GLU A 151 -17.18 6.77 4.00
C GLU A 151 -15.99 6.20 3.22
N TRP A 152 -14.84 6.05 3.89
CA TRP A 152 -13.65 5.44 3.28
C TRP A 152 -13.86 3.94 3.06
N TRP A 153 -14.48 3.30 4.03
CA TRP A 153 -14.81 1.87 3.94
C TRP A 153 -15.74 1.60 2.75
N LYS A 154 -16.77 2.44 2.57
CA LYS A 154 -17.70 2.31 1.44
C LYS A 154 -16.99 2.49 0.10
N SER A 155 -16.08 3.45 0.00
CA SER A 155 -15.29 3.66 -1.23
C SER A 155 -14.40 2.44 -1.52
N LEU A 156 -13.79 1.87 -0.50
CA LEU A 156 -12.96 0.69 -0.63
C LEU A 156 -13.77 -0.53 -1.06
N GLU A 157 -14.95 -0.74 -0.47
CA GLU A 157 -15.85 -1.82 -0.87
C GLU A 157 -16.29 -1.67 -2.33
N ALA A 158 -16.70 -0.47 -2.73
CA ALA A 158 -17.10 -0.18 -4.10
C ALA A 158 -15.96 -0.46 -5.08
N PHE A 159 -14.74 -0.07 -4.71
CA PHE A 159 -13.54 -0.33 -5.49
C PHE A 159 -13.32 -1.84 -5.67
N ARG A 160 -13.36 -2.60 -4.59
CA ARG A 160 -13.08 -4.04 -4.63
C ARG A 160 -14.11 -4.83 -5.45
N LYS A 161 -15.35 -4.34 -5.52
CA LYS A 161 -16.38 -4.95 -6.38
C LYS A 161 -16.11 -4.74 -7.87
N GLN A 162 -15.46 -3.64 -8.23
CA GLN A 162 -15.21 -3.26 -9.62
C GLN A 162 -13.81 -3.63 -10.10
N TYR A 163 -12.90 -3.90 -9.18
CA TYR A 163 -11.49 -4.19 -9.48
C TYR A 163 -11.17 -5.57 -8.93
N GLU A 164 -11.28 -6.59 -9.77
CA GLU A 164 -11.06 -7.97 -9.38
C GLU A 164 -9.59 -8.38 -9.48
N GLN A 165 -9.26 -9.54 -8.94
CA GLN A 165 -7.93 -10.14 -9.03
C GLN A 165 -6.83 -9.36 -8.29
N LEU A 166 -7.15 -8.83 -7.12
CA LEU A 166 -6.16 -8.22 -6.23
C LEU A 166 -5.64 -9.23 -5.21
N GLN A 167 -4.33 -9.18 -4.98
CA GLN A 167 -3.74 -9.72 -3.75
C GLN A 167 -3.93 -8.65 -2.68
N VAL A 168 -4.53 -8.99 -1.55
CA VAL A 168 -4.83 -8.02 -0.50
C VAL A 168 -3.99 -8.32 0.74
N ILE A 169 -3.29 -7.32 1.23
CA ILE A 169 -2.50 -7.39 2.47
C ILE A 169 -3.13 -6.42 3.46
N SER A 170 -3.63 -6.93 4.58
CA SER A 170 -4.22 -6.11 5.64
C SER A 170 -3.32 -6.13 6.86
N LEU A 171 -2.88 -4.95 7.28
CA LEU A 171 -1.99 -4.78 8.44
C LEU A 171 -2.76 -4.04 9.53
N THR A 172 -2.89 -4.66 10.71
CA THR A 172 -3.58 -4.04 11.84
C THR A 172 -2.77 -4.17 13.11
N ALA A 173 -2.93 -3.20 14.03
CA ALA A 173 -2.40 -3.31 15.37
C ALA A 173 -3.35 -4.12 16.26
N THR A 174 -2.79 -4.78 17.25
CA THR A 174 -3.57 -5.47 18.28
C THR A 174 -4.17 -4.48 19.28
#